data_09036debc460a0d3e4899fc1f1c65a66
#
_entry.id   09036debc460a0d3e4899fc1f1c65a66
#
_cell.length_a   1.000
_cell.length_b   1.000
_cell.length_c   1.000
_cell.angle_alpha   90.00
_cell.angle_beta   90.00
_cell.angle_gamma   90.00
#
_symmetry.space_group_name_H-M   'P 1'
#
loop_
_entity.id
_entity.type
_entity.pdbx_description
1 polymer ?
#
loop_
_entity_poly.entity_id
_entity_poly.type
_entity_poly.pdbx_seq_one_letter_code
_entity_poly.pdbx_strand_id
1 'polypeptide(L)'
;VTRVQTCALPILEMMEANKAVRLATDRSLILFDELGRGTATYDGMALAQSIIEYIHDKIGAKTLFATHYHELTDLSQTLEHLENVHVSTLEKDGQVTFLHKIAQGPADKSYGIHVAKIAGMPEELLERADRILKTLENQAPTAPANPAASVVKEPSGQIDLFADTPSHPVLDELAKLDIYNMTPMEVMMRVAEFKKKL
;
A
#
# COMPACT_ATOMS: atom_id res chain seq x y z
N VAL A 1 -7.09 8.90 -28.18
CA VAL A 1 -7.56 8.21 -26.96
C VAL A 1 -8.09 9.28 -26.03
N THR A 2 -9.41 9.38 -25.92
CA THR A 2 -10.08 10.44 -25.20
C THR A 2 -10.00 10.20 -23.68
N ARG A 3 -9.84 11.29 -22.91
CA ARG A 3 -9.83 11.30 -21.42
C ARG A 3 -10.96 10.48 -20.75
N VAL A 4 -12.08 10.32 -21.46
CA VAL A 4 -13.25 9.55 -20.99
C VAL A 4 -12.96 8.05 -20.88
N GLN A 5 -12.11 7.48 -21.72
CA GLN A 5 -11.76 6.06 -21.67
C GLN A 5 -10.88 5.71 -20.48
N THR A 6 -9.99 6.63 -20.06
CA THR A 6 -9.06 6.38 -18.94
C THR A 6 -9.78 6.40 -17.58
N CYS A 7 -10.86 7.16 -17.43
CA CYS A 7 -11.69 7.17 -16.21
C CYS A 7 -12.68 5.99 -16.13
N ALA A 8 -13.00 5.35 -17.26
CA ALA A 8 -13.96 4.24 -17.29
C ALA A 8 -13.35 2.91 -16.85
N LEU A 9 -12.05 2.69 -17.07
CA LEU A 9 -11.38 1.42 -16.75
C LEU A 9 -11.43 1.06 -15.26
N PRO A 10 -11.08 1.94 -14.31
CA PRO A 10 -11.19 1.63 -12.89
C PRO A 10 -12.63 1.36 -12.43
N ILE A 11 -13.60 2.07 -13.00
CA ILE A 11 -15.02 1.85 -12.70
C ILE A 11 -15.47 0.48 -13.21
N LEU A 12 -15.07 0.10 -14.42
CA LEU A 12 -15.41 -1.20 -14.99
C LEU A 12 -14.81 -2.34 -14.18
N GLU A 13 -13.53 -2.23 -13.81
CA GLU A 13 -12.85 -3.18 -12.92
C GLU A 13 -13.61 -3.37 -11.61
N MET A 14 -14.00 -2.27 -10.96
CA MET A 14 -14.77 -2.33 -9.71
C MET A 14 -16.18 -2.90 -9.91
N MET A 15 -16.82 -2.66 -11.05
CA MET A 15 -18.12 -3.25 -11.39
C MET A 15 -18.02 -4.77 -11.56
N GLU A 16 -16.96 -5.26 -12.20
CA GLU A 16 -16.72 -6.69 -12.36
C GLU A 16 -16.41 -7.35 -11.02
N ALA A 17 -15.54 -6.73 -10.21
CA ALA A 17 -15.25 -7.19 -8.86
C ALA A 17 -16.52 -7.24 -7.98
N ASN A 18 -17.34 -6.18 -8.01
CA ASN A 18 -18.62 -6.12 -7.30
C ASN A 18 -19.57 -7.24 -7.75
N LYS A 19 -19.64 -7.52 -9.04
CA LYS A 19 -20.47 -8.61 -9.57
C LYS A 19 -19.97 -9.96 -9.06
N ALA A 20 -18.66 -10.21 -9.08
CA ALA A 20 -18.07 -11.44 -8.57
C ALA A 20 -18.39 -11.62 -7.08
N VAL A 21 -18.14 -10.60 -6.25
CA VAL A 21 -18.37 -10.65 -4.80
C VAL A 21 -19.85 -10.83 -4.46
N ARG A 22 -20.77 -10.19 -5.21
CA ARG A 22 -22.23 -10.28 -4.93
C ARG A 22 -22.87 -11.59 -5.38
N LEU A 23 -22.34 -12.24 -6.40
CA LEU A 23 -22.92 -13.45 -6.96
C LEU A 23 -22.23 -14.73 -6.48
N ALA A 24 -21.05 -14.61 -5.89
CA ALA A 24 -20.29 -15.75 -5.40
C ALA A 24 -20.97 -16.42 -4.20
N THR A 25 -20.76 -17.72 -4.11
CA THR A 25 -21.15 -18.59 -3.00
C THR A 25 -19.93 -19.40 -2.56
N ASP A 26 -20.03 -20.16 -1.49
CA ASP A 26 -19.02 -21.13 -1.02
C ASP A 26 -18.58 -22.16 -2.09
N ARG A 27 -19.40 -22.35 -3.14
CA ARG A 27 -19.13 -23.24 -4.27
C ARG A 27 -18.52 -22.55 -5.48
N SER A 28 -18.23 -21.25 -5.39
CA SER A 28 -17.64 -20.45 -6.47
C SER A 28 -16.12 -20.56 -6.49
N LEU A 29 -15.56 -20.36 -7.68
CA LEU A 29 -14.14 -20.07 -7.87
C LEU A 29 -14.01 -18.64 -8.40
N ILE A 30 -13.30 -17.80 -7.69
CA ILE A 30 -13.04 -16.41 -8.05
C ILE A 30 -11.58 -16.27 -8.48
N LEU A 31 -11.36 -15.58 -9.59
CA LEU A 31 -10.02 -15.28 -10.10
C LEU A 31 -9.88 -13.75 -10.18
N PHE A 32 -9.02 -13.18 -9.36
CA PHE A 32 -8.65 -11.77 -9.44
C PHE A 32 -7.20 -11.62 -9.88
N ASP A 33 -6.99 -10.69 -10.80
CA ASP A 33 -5.68 -10.39 -11.35
C ASP A 33 -5.40 -8.89 -11.20
N GLU A 34 -4.48 -8.54 -10.29
CA GLU A 34 -4.01 -7.18 -9.99
C GLU A 34 -5.13 -6.17 -9.70
N LEU A 35 -6.17 -6.57 -8.99
CA LEU A 35 -7.30 -5.71 -8.62
C LEU A 35 -6.82 -4.49 -7.82
N GLY A 36 -7.33 -3.29 -8.18
CA GLY A 36 -6.97 -2.03 -7.54
C GLY A 36 -5.80 -1.29 -8.19
N ARG A 37 -5.23 -1.81 -9.28
CA ARG A 37 -4.11 -1.15 -9.99
C ARG A 37 -4.49 0.18 -10.65
N GLY A 38 -5.76 0.43 -10.89
CA GLY A 38 -6.26 1.62 -11.57
C GLY A 38 -6.42 2.86 -10.71
N THR A 39 -6.06 2.83 -9.42
CA THR A 39 -6.21 3.93 -8.46
C THR A 39 -4.90 4.22 -7.71
N ALA A 40 -4.93 5.11 -6.69
CA ALA A 40 -3.77 5.36 -5.84
C ALA A 40 -3.38 4.08 -5.09
N THR A 41 -2.08 3.87 -4.88
CA THR A 41 -1.54 2.61 -4.34
C THR A 41 -2.22 2.18 -3.04
N TYR A 42 -2.35 3.08 -2.07
CA TYR A 42 -2.97 2.76 -0.79
C TYR A 42 -4.47 2.50 -0.89
N ASP A 43 -5.19 3.22 -1.76
CA ASP A 43 -6.62 2.97 -2.00
C ASP A 43 -6.83 1.60 -2.64
N GLY A 44 -6.00 1.27 -3.65
CA GLY A 44 -6.04 -0.03 -4.32
C GLY A 44 -5.73 -1.18 -3.37
N MET A 45 -4.71 -1.04 -2.54
CA MET A 45 -4.32 -2.02 -1.52
C MET A 45 -5.42 -2.22 -0.47
N ALA A 46 -6.01 -1.13 0.05
CA ALA A 46 -7.09 -1.19 1.03
C ALA A 46 -8.35 -1.88 0.47
N LEU A 47 -8.69 -1.61 -0.79
CA LEU A 47 -9.79 -2.28 -1.49
C LEU A 47 -9.50 -3.78 -1.69
N ALA A 48 -8.29 -4.12 -2.14
CA ALA A 48 -7.88 -5.51 -2.35
C ALA A 48 -7.92 -6.30 -1.04
N GLN A 49 -7.36 -5.76 0.03
CA GLN A 49 -7.41 -6.36 1.37
C GLN A 49 -8.86 -6.60 1.82
N SER A 50 -9.69 -5.55 1.76
CA SER A 50 -11.09 -5.64 2.20
C SER A 50 -11.89 -6.69 1.41
N ILE A 51 -11.60 -6.85 0.12
CA ILE A 51 -12.24 -7.86 -0.73
C ILE A 51 -11.79 -9.27 -0.35
N ILE A 52 -10.48 -9.46 -0.09
CA ILE A 52 -9.94 -10.75 0.37
C ILE A 52 -10.61 -11.15 1.69
N GLU A 53 -10.61 -10.27 2.69
CA GLU A 53 -11.23 -10.48 3.99
C GLU A 53 -12.73 -10.78 3.86
N TYR A 54 -13.44 -10.03 3.03
CA TYR A 54 -14.88 -10.23 2.82
C TYR A 54 -15.19 -11.60 2.19
N ILE A 55 -14.40 -12.00 1.19
CA ILE A 55 -14.57 -13.33 0.56
C ILE A 55 -14.26 -14.43 1.57
N HIS A 56 -13.19 -14.29 2.33
CA HIS A 56 -12.79 -15.24 3.35
C HIS A 56 -13.87 -15.41 4.44
N ASP A 57 -14.31 -14.30 5.04
CA ASP A 57 -15.15 -14.32 6.24
C ASP A 57 -16.64 -14.49 5.94
N LYS A 58 -17.11 -14.01 4.77
CA LYS A 58 -18.55 -13.92 4.47
C LYS A 58 -19.00 -14.86 3.38
N ILE A 59 -18.15 -15.15 2.39
CA ILE A 59 -18.55 -15.93 1.23
C ILE A 59 -18.01 -17.36 1.32
N GLY A 60 -16.74 -17.53 1.71
CA GLY A 60 -16.06 -18.82 1.75
C GLY A 60 -15.77 -19.40 0.35
N ALA A 61 -15.75 -18.58 -0.70
CA ALA A 61 -15.44 -18.99 -2.06
C ALA A 61 -13.96 -19.34 -2.21
N LYS A 62 -13.67 -20.32 -3.06
CA LYS A 62 -12.29 -20.59 -3.48
C LYS A 62 -11.79 -19.44 -4.35
N THR A 63 -10.65 -18.87 -4.00
CA THR A 63 -10.15 -17.66 -4.67
C THR A 63 -8.68 -17.80 -5.01
N LEU A 64 -8.31 -17.40 -6.23
CA LEU A 64 -6.94 -17.09 -6.61
C LEU A 64 -6.84 -15.59 -6.80
N PHE A 65 -5.97 -14.96 -6.01
CA PHE A 65 -5.79 -13.51 -6.01
C PHE A 65 -4.35 -13.18 -6.38
N ALA A 66 -4.11 -12.80 -7.64
CA ALA A 66 -2.81 -12.31 -8.08
C ALA A 66 -2.68 -10.83 -7.73
N THR A 67 -1.58 -10.45 -7.12
CA THR A 67 -1.32 -9.05 -6.72
C THR A 67 0.17 -8.75 -6.67
N HIS A 68 0.51 -7.49 -6.84
CA HIS A 68 1.85 -6.93 -6.63
C HIS A 68 1.98 -6.21 -5.27
N TYR A 69 0.92 -6.19 -4.46
CA TYR A 69 0.96 -5.62 -3.11
C TYR A 69 1.57 -6.63 -2.14
N HIS A 70 2.84 -6.45 -1.82
CA HIS A 70 3.58 -7.35 -0.90
C HIS A 70 2.98 -7.35 0.51
N GLU A 71 2.42 -6.24 0.95
CA GLU A 71 1.81 -6.07 2.26
C GLU A 71 0.63 -7.04 2.49
N LEU A 72 -0.06 -7.43 1.41
CA LEU A 72 -1.17 -8.39 1.51
C LEU A 72 -0.72 -9.81 1.84
N THR A 73 0.56 -10.12 1.71
CA THR A 73 1.10 -11.43 2.11
C THR A 73 0.98 -11.68 3.60
N ASP A 74 0.99 -10.62 4.43
CA ASP A 74 0.83 -10.72 5.87
C ASP A 74 -0.56 -11.22 6.29
N LEU A 75 -1.57 -11.13 5.43
CA LEU A 75 -2.91 -11.66 5.70
C LEU A 75 -2.92 -13.17 5.98
N SER A 76 -1.95 -13.92 5.48
CA SER A 76 -1.81 -15.34 5.80
C SER A 76 -1.54 -15.63 7.28
N GLN A 77 -1.12 -14.63 8.05
CA GLN A 77 -0.91 -14.74 9.50
C GLN A 77 -2.21 -14.59 10.29
N THR A 78 -3.22 -13.96 9.70
CA THR A 78 -4.50 -13.62 10.35
C THR A 78 -5.69 -14.37 9.77
N LEU A 79 -5.65 -14.76 8.50
CA LEU A 79 -6.71 -15.48 7.81
C LEU A 79 -6.34 -16.96 7.67
N GLU A 80 -7.02 -17.84 8.41
CA GLU A 80 -6.66 -19.25 8.61
C GLU A 80 -6.60 -20.10 7.32
N HIS A 81 -7.38 -19.72 6.30
CA HIS A 81 -7.47 -20.47 5.03
C HIS A 81 -6.83 -19.72 3.86
N LEU A 82 -5.93 -18.78 4.14
CA LEU A 82 -5.19 -18.04 3.14
C LEU A 82 -3.74 -18.53 3.10
N GLU A 83 -3.29 -18.91 1.92
CA GLU A 83 -1.90 -19.28 1.67
C GLU A 83 -1.27 -18.40 0.61
N ASN A 84 -0.02 -18.01 0.84
CA ASN A 84 0.78 -17.31 -0.15
C ASN A 84 1.48 -18.28 -1.07
N VAL A 85 1.48 -17.96 -2.36
CA VAL A 85 2.25 -18.65 -3.37
C VAL A 85 2.90 -17.65 -4.31
N HIS A 86 4.02 -18.03 -4.91
CA HIS A 86 4.71 -17.17 -5.87
C HIS A 86 5.19 -17.96 -7.10
N VAL A 87 5.48 -17.24 -8.18
CA VAL A 87 6.10 -17.83 -9.37
C VAL A 87 7.59 -17.98 -9.12
N SER A 88 8.10 -19.22 -9.21
CA SER A 88 9.51 -19.52 -8.96
C SER A 88 10.41 -18.91 -10.03
N THR A 89 11.53 -18.37 -9.57
CA THR A 89 12.60 -17.84 -10.42
C THR A 89 13.91 -18.55 -10.11
N LEU A 90 14.77 -18.65 -11.10
CA LEU A 90 16.14 -19.12 -10.95
C LEU A 90 17.08 -17.96 -11.25
N GLU A 91 17.88 -17.57 -10.25
CA GLU A 91 18.96 -16.60 -10.42
C GLU A 91 20.29 -17.35 -10.58
N LYS A 92 20.93 -17.19 -11.74
CA LYS A 92 22.23 -17.77 -12.03
C LYS A 92 23.07 -16.76 -12.80
N ASP A 93 24.31 -16.52 -12.32
CA ASP A 93 25.27 -15.62 -12.95
C ASP A 93 24.73 -14.20 -13.22
N GLY A 94 23.89 -13.68 -12.29
CA GLY A 94 23.24 -12.36 -12.44
C GLY A 94 22.13 -12.32 -13.51
N GLN A 95 21.70 -13.47 -13.99
CA GLN A 95 20.55 -13.61 -14.88
C GLN A 95 19.39 -14.29 -14.16
N VAL A 96 18.19 -13.74 -14.34
CA VAL A 96 16.94 -14.29 -13.77
C VAL A 96 16.18 -15.02 -14.86
N THR A 97 15.82 -16.26 -14.58
CA THR A 97 14.97 -17.08 -15.44
C THR A 97 13.68 -17.41 -14.70
N PHE A 98 12.53 -17.09 -15.31
CA PHE A 98 11.24 -17.46 -14.78
C PHE A 98 10.94 -18.92 -15.10
N LEU A 99 10.74 -19.73 -14.05
CA LEU A 99 10.54 -21.17 -14.21
C LEU A 99 9.08 -21.55 -14.54
N HIS A 100 8.15 -20.60 -14.49
CA HIS A 100 6.71 -20.81 -14.67
C HIS A 100 6.15 -21.92 -13.76
N LYS A 101 6.69 -22.05 -12.55
CA LYS A 101 6.25 -22.97 -11.51
C LYS A 101 5.80 -22.19 -10.30
N ILE A 102 4.76 -22.67 -9.66
CA ILE A 102 4.27 -22.11 -8.41
C ILE A 102 5.02 -22.77 -7.24
N ALA A 103 5.49 -21.95 -6.32
CA ALA A 103 6.07 -22.38 -5.05
C ALA A 103 5.31 -21.76 -3.88
N GLN A 104 5.37 -22.42 -2.73
CA GLN A 104 4.77 -21.97 -1.48
C GLN A 104 5.49 -20.77 -0.88
N GLY A 105 4.74 -19.92 -0.20
CA GLY A 105 5.24 -18.74 0.47
C GLY A 105 5.18 -17.46 -0.39
N PRO A 106 5.42 -16.30 0.22
CA PRO A 106 5.51 -15.02 -0.49
C PRO A 106 6.77 -14.97 -1.37
N ALA A 107 6.79 -14.07 -2.36
CA ALA A 107 8.00 -13.78 -3.13
C ALA A 107 8.98 -12.98 -2.27
N ASP A 108 10.24 -13.44 -2.20
CA ASP A 108 11.28 -12.77 -1.38
C ASP A 108 11.80 -11.47 -2.00
N LYS A 109 11.70 -11.32 -3.32
CA LYS A 109 12.29 -10.20 -4.08
C LYS A 109 11.42 -9.82 -5.27
N SER A 110 11.48 -8.54 -5.62
CA SER A 110 11.00 -8.07 -6.92
C SER A 110 12.12 -8.15 -7.98
N TYR A 111 11.75 -8.48 -9.21
CA TYR A 111 12.70 -8.65 -10.32
C TYR A 111 12.56 -7.57 -11.39
N GLY A 112 11.92 -6.44 -11.09
CA GLY A 112 11.64 -5.38 -12.07
C GLY A 112 12.88 -4.86 -12.78
N ILE A 113 13.97 -4.60 -12.06
CA ILE A 113 15.25 -4.13 -12.63
C ILE A 113 15.89 -5.21 -13.51
N HIS A 114 15.79 -6.49 -13.12
CA HIS A 114 16.29 -7.60 -13.92
C HIS A 114 15.50 -7.76 -15.23
N VAL A 115 14.18 -7.61 -15.16
CA VAL A 115 13.32 -7.63 -16.37
C VAL A 115 13.67 -6.46 -17.29
N ALA A 116 13.90 -5.27 -16.74
CA ALA A 116 14.35 -4.11 -17.52
C ALA A 116 15.70 -4.34 -18.21
N LYS A 117 16.65 -5.04 -17.54
CA LYS A 117 17.92 -5.45 -18.11
C LYS A 117 17.74 -6.43 -19.26
N ILE A 118 16.90 -7.44 -19.11
CA ILE A 118 16.55 -8.41 -20.17
C ILE A 118 15.91 -7.69 -21.36
N ALA A 119 15.10 -6.66 -21.12
CA ALA A 119 14.48 -5.84 -22.14
C ALA A 119 15.45 -4.89 -22.86
N GLY A 120 16.74 -4.86 -22.46
CA GLY A 120 17.78 -4.06 -23.11
C GLY A 120 17.79 -2.58 -22.73
N MET A 121 17.28 -2.23 -21.54
CA MET A 121 17.38 -0.85 -21.06
C MET A 121 18.84 -0.43 -20.85
N PRO A 122 19.19 0.86 -21.04
CA PRO A 122 20.55 1.38 -20.85
C PRO A 122 21.09 1.10 -19.46
N GLU A 123 22.37 0.71 -19.36
CA GLU A 123 23.02 0.34 -18.09
C GLU A 123 23.00 1.49 -17.06
N GLU A 124 23.25 2.73 -17.51
CA GLU A 124 23.20 3.92 -16.63
C GLU A 124 21.82 4.11 -15.96
N LEU A 125 20.74 3.80 -16.69
CA LEU A 125 19.38 3.84 -16.15
C LEU A 125 19.18 2.74 -15.12
N LEU A 126 19.64 1.52 -15.38
CA LEU A 126 19.53 0.38 -14.48
C LEU A 126 20.30 0.60 -13.20
N GLU A 127 21.53 1.11 -13.26
CA GLU A 127 22.33 1.48 -12.08
C GLU A 127 21.64 2.58 -11.23
N ARG A 128 21.02 3.56 -11.89
CA ARG A 128 20.26 4.59 -11.18
C ARG A 128 19.04 4.03 -10.50
N ALA A 129 18.30 3.12 -11.19
CA ALA A 129 17.13 2.45 -10.63
C ALA A 129 17.49 1.60 -9.40
N ASP A 130 18.59 0.85 -9.45
CA ASP A 130 19.09 0.04 -8.33
C ASP A 130 19.42 0.91 -7.09
N ARG A 131 20.09 2.04 -7.31
CA ARG A 131 20.38 3.00 -6.22
C ARG A 131 19.10 3.58 -5.59
N ILE A 132 18.10 3.89 -6.42
CA ILE A 132 16.80 4.39 -5.91
C ILE A 132 16.09 3.29 -5.13
N LEU A 133 16.05 2.06 -5.66
CA LEU A 133 15.41 0.92 -5.01
C LEU A 133 16.00 0.68 -3.61
N LYS A 134 17.32 0.61 -3.50
CA LYS A 134 18.02 0.49 -2.20
C LYS A 134 17.68 1.60 -1.21
N THR A 135 17.49 2.82 -1.71
CA THR A 135 17.09 3.96 -0.86
C THR A 135 15.66 3.79 -0.34
N LEU A 136 14.74 3.35 -1.21
CA LEU A 136 13.34 3.13 -0.85
C LEU A 136 13.19 1.96 0.13
N GLU A 137 13.89 0.84 -0.11
CA GLU A 137 13.91 -0.32 0.79
C GLU A 137 14.44 0.04 2.19
N ASN A 138 15.47 0.89 2.27
CA ASN A 138 16.02 1.37 3.55
C ASN A 138 15.10 2.37 4.27
N GLN A 139 14.17 3.00 3.58
CA GLN A 139 13.18 3.94 4.14
C GLN A 139 11.85 3.27 4.49
N ALA A 140 11.62 2.05 4.00
CA ALA A 140 10.46 1.27 4.39
C ALA A 140 10.54 0.98 5.90
N PRO A 141 9.49 1.27 6.69
CA PRO A 141 9.46 0.90 8.09
C PRO A 141 9.62 -0.62 8.18
N THR A 142 10.67 -1.08 8.85
CA THR A 142 10.79 -2.49 9.23
C THR A 142 9.57 -2.84 10.06
N ALA A 143 8.69 -3.67 9.53
CA ALA A 143 7.60 -4.23 10.32
C ALA A 143 8.20 -4.89 11.57
N PRO A 144 7.71 -4.58 12.78
CA PRO A 144 8.24 -5.18 13.99
C PRO A 144 7.95 -6.68 13.96
N ALA A 145 9.02 -7.47 13.93
CA ALA A 145 8.93 -8.89 14.19
C ALA A 145 8.36 -9.08 15.61
N ASN A 146 7.17 -9.69 15.66
CA ASN A 146 6.55 -10.33 16.82
C ASN A 146 6.00 -9.43 17.95
N PRO A 147 4.67 -9.29 18.07
CA PRO A 147 4.04 -8.96 19.34
C PRO A 147 3.46 -10.21 20.00
N ALA A 148 4.30 -11.02 20.63
CA ALA A 148 3.81 -11.90 21.69
C ALA A 148 3.74 -11.11 22.99
N ALA A 149 2.50 -10.97 23.49
CA ALA A 149 2.11 -10.58 24.83
C ALA A 149 2.26 -9.12 25.26
N SER A 150 1.20 -8.35 25.08
CA SER A 150 0.69 -7.50 26.19
C SER A 150 -0.79 -7.19 26.00
N VAL A 151 -1.51 -7.46 27.06
CA VAL A 151 -2.93 -7.34 27.32
C VAL A 151 -3.47 -5.94 27.01
N VAL A 152 -4.51 -5.92 26.22
CA VAL A 152 -5.59 -4.97 25.98
C VAL A 152 -5.68 -3.80 26.97
N LYS A 153 -5.54 -2.59 26.44
CA LYS A 153 -6.38 -1.44 26.76
C LYS A 153 -6.78 -0.81 25.43
N GLU A 154 -8.08 -0.77 25.18
CA GLU A 154 -8.62 -0.06 24.02
C GLU A 154 -8.20 1.41 24.06
N PRO A 155 -7.68 1.92 22.97
CA PRO A 155 -7.79 3.33 22.65
C PRO A 155 -8.63 3.46 21.37
N SER A 156 -9.65 4.29 21.49
CA SER A 156 -10.42 4.85 20.37
C SER A 156 -9.50 5.13 19.18
N GLY A 157 -9.68 4.36 18.10
CA GLY A 157 -8.79 4.42 16.96
C GLY A 157 -8.96 5.70 16.14
N GLN A 158 -7.93 6.45 16.10
CA GLN A 158 -7.60 7.33 15.00
C GLN A 158 -6.13 7.06 14.70
N ILE A 159 -5.87 6.43 13.55
CA ILE A 159 -4.49 6.26 13.05
C ILE A 159 -4.02 7.66 12.73
N ASP A 160 -3.12 8.17 13.56
CA ASP A 160 -2.47 9.45 13.36
C ASP A 160 -1.44 9.29 12.23
N LEU A 161 -1.87 9.58 11.01
CA LEU A 161 -1.04 9.54 9.79
C LEU A 161 0.07 10.62 9.81
N PHE A 162 0.14 11.43 10.87
CA PHE A 162 1.06 12.56 11.05
C PHE A 162 1.80 12.54 12.39
N ALA A 163 2.00 11.36 12.98
CA ALA A 163 2.88 11.26 14.13
C ALA A 163 4.32 11.61 13.72
N ASP A 164 4.82 12.69 14.34
CA ASP A 164 6.20 13.16 14.35
C ASP A 164 6.74 13.89 13.09
N THR A 165 6.03 14.93 12.64
CA THR A 165 6.76 16.14 12.27
C THR A 165 7.04 16.92 13.57
N PRO A 166 8.30 17.32 13.85
CA PRO A 166 8.57 18.18 15.01
C PRO A 166 7.72 19.45 14.87
N SER A 167 6.75 19.63 15.78
CA SER A 167 5.86 20.78 15.74
C SER A 167 6.72 22.03 15.86
N HIS A 168 6.66 22.90 14.84
CA HIS A 168 7.40 24.16 14.91
C HIS A 168 6.81 24.97 16.08
N PRO A 169 7.62 25.55 16.98
CA PRO A 169 7.12 26.26 18.16
C PRO A 169 6.03 27.31 17.89
N VAL A 170 6.05 27.89 16.68
CA VAL A 170 5.02 28.83 16.19
C VAL A 170 3.65 28.18 16.06
N LEU A 171 3.54 26.88 15.76
CA LEU A 171 2.27 26.17 15.64
C LEU A 171 1.61 25.99 17.01
N ASP A 172 2.40 25.73 18.04
CA ASP A 172 1.90 25.61 19.42
C ASP A 172 1.46 26.97 19.97
N GLU A 173 2.15 28.06 19.62
CA GLU A 173 1.74 29.41 19.96
C GLU A 173 0.47 29.82 19.20
N LEU A 174 0.34 29.44 17.93
CA LEU A 174 -0.82 29.71 17.10
C LEU A 174 -2.08 28.98 17.62
N ALA A 175 -1.95 27.70 18.02
CA ALA A 175 -3.04 26.91 18.56
C ALA A 175 -3.61 27.46 19.88
N LYS A 176 -2.80 28.17 20.64
CA LYS A 176 -3.19 28.79 21.94
C LYS A 176 -3.74 30.21 21.80
N LEU A 177 -3.77 30.76 20.56
CA LEU A 177 -4.18 32.14 20.32
C LEU A 177 -5.71 32.28 20.36
N ASP A 178 -6.24 33.03 21.30
CA ASP A 178 -7.68 33.35 21.39
C ASP A 178 -8.04 34.54 20.49
N ILE A 179 -8.19 34.28 19.20
CA ILE A 179 -8.47 35.31 18.17
C ILE A 179 -9.82 35.99 18.35
N TYR A 180 -10.79 35.38 19.07
CA TYR A 180 -12.12 35.94 19.29
C TYR A 180 -12.15 37.06 20.30
N ASN A 181 -11.17 37.10 21.21
CA ASN A 181 -11.01 38.15 22.24
C ASN A 181 -9.95 39.17 21.89
N MET A 182 -9.44 39.17 20.64
CA MET A 182 -8.42 40.10 20.15
C MET A 182 -8.98 41.12 19.16
N THR A 183 -8.44 42.30 19.19
CA THR A 183 -8.73 43.32 18.15
C THR A 183 -8.05 42.97 16.83
N PRO A 184 -8.58 43.40 15.66
CA PRO A 184 -7.93 43.15 14.38
C PRO A 184 -6.48 43.57 14.30
N MET A 185 -6.11 44.67 14.99
CA MET A 185 -4.73 45.18 15.03
C MET A 185 -3.81 44.24 15.83
N GLU A 186 -4.26 43.71 16.95
CA GLU A 186 -3.52 42.74 17.76
C GLU A 186 -3.32 41.40 17.00
N VAL A 187 -4.31 40.95 16.27
CA VAL A 187 -4.17 39.74 15.42
C VAL A 187 -3.12 39.96 14.33
N MET A 188 -3.17 41.11 13.66
CA MET A 188 -2.15 41.47 12.64
C MET A 188 -0.73 41.54 13.22
N MET A 189 -0.57 42.11 14.41
CA MET A 189 0.74 42.17 15.09
C MET A 189 1.26 40.77 15.44
N ARG A 190 0.41 39.88 15.95
CA ARG A 190 0.79 38.49 16.25
C ARG A 190 1.16 37.70 15.01
N VAL A 191 0.42 37.83 13.92
CA VAL A 191 0.76 37.21 12.63
C VAL A 191 2.10 37.70 12.10
N ALA A 192 2.40 39.03 12.24
CA ALA A 192 3.69 39.59 11.85
C ALA A 192 4.85 39.04 12.72
N GLU A 193 4.63 38.82 14.02
CA GLU A 193 5.60 38.18 14.91
C GLU A 193 5.86 36.71 14.52
N PHE A 194 4.81 35.94 14.22
CA PHE A 194 4.95 34.56 13.76
C PHE A 194 5.73 34.46 12.46
N LYS A 195 5.48 35.38 11.52
CA LYS A 195 6.24 35.42 10.25
C LYS A 195 7.73 35.70 10.44
N LYS A 196 8.15 36.34 11.54
CA LYS A 196 9.55 36.56 11.84
C LYS A 196 10.24 35.37 12.52
N LYS A 197 9.44 34.45 13.08
CA LYS A 197 9.91 33.23 13.76
C LYS A 197 9.97 32.00 12.81
N LEU A 198 9.37 32.11 11.62
CA LEU A 198 9.41 31.14 10.52
C LEU A 198 10.62 31.43 9.61
#